data_de4e626989f9a13cf6a72690ecdcf1b1
#
_entry.id   de4e626989f9a13cf6a72690ecdcf1b1
#
_cell.length_a   1.000
_cell.length_b   1.000
_cell.length_c   1.000
_cell.angle_alpha   90.00
_cell.angle_beta   90.00
_cell.angle_gamma   90.00
#
_symmetry.space_group_name_H-M   'P 1'
#
loop_
_entity.id
_entity.type
_entity.pdbx_description
1 polymer ?
#
loop_
_entity_poly.entity_id
_entity_poly.type
_entity_poly.pdbx_seq_one_letter_code
_entity_poly.pdbx_strand_id
1 'polypeptide(L)'
;MMPMFTLGHSFQPSDIHAGGLRYHGAGPIVSQLYKDGLMEAQSVAQLETFSAGMLFANSEGIIPAPESCHAIAVAIREAKKAKEEGREKTILFNLSGNGMIDLYAYEQYFANKLVDHEVSDAEIRRAVDALDKIIK
;
A
#
# COMPACT_ATOMS: atom_id res chain seq x y z
N MET A 1 -3.15 23.61 13.65
CA MET A 1 -3.36 22.14 13.68
C MET A 1 -3.43 21.67 12.24
N MET A 2 -2.65 20.67 11.84
CA MET A 2 -2.72 20.11 10.47
C MET A 2 -3.63 18.89 10.48
N PRO A 3 -4.76 18.90 9.74
CA PRO A 3 -5.65 17.76 9.68
C PRO A 3 -4.98 16.59 8.93
N MET A 4 -5.18 15.35 9.39
CA MET A 4 -4.72 14.13 8.74
C MET A 4 -5.66 12.96 9.07
N PHE A 5 -5.76 11.99 8.16
CA PHE A 5 -6.37 10.72 8.48
C PHE A 5 -5.37 9.87 9.29
N THR A 6 -5.76 9.41 10.47
CA THR A 6 -4.89 8.66 11.36
C THR A 6 -5.69 7.69 12.22
N LEU A 7 -5.06 6.59 12.62
CA LEU A 7 -5.53 5.66 13.65
C LEU A 7 -4.86 5.92 15.01
N GLY A 8 -4.13 7.03 15.14
CA GLY A 8 -3.48 7.46 16.38
C GLY A 8 -2.09 6.86 16.60
N HIS A 9 -1.32 7.51 17.48
CA HIS A 9 0.07 7.13 17.74
C HIS A 9 0.21 5.77 18.46
N SER A 10 -0.85 5.29 19.11
CA SER A 10 -0.86 3.99 19.79
C SER A 10 -1.24 2.82 18.87
N PHE A 11 -1.70 3.10 17.65
CA PHE A 11 -2.01 2.07 16.68
C PHE A 11 -0.72 1.43 16.17
N GLN A 12 -0.65 0.11 16.21
CA GLN A 12 0.48 -0.64 15.65
C GLN A 12 0.11 -1.17 14.26
N PRO A 13 0.72 -0.65 13.18
CA PRO A 13 0.50 -1.17 11.84
C PRO A 13 0.89 -2.64 11.71
N SER A 14 0.20 -3.36 10.84
CA SER A 14 0.49 -4.77 10.54
C SER A 14 1.96 -4.99 10.17
N ASP A 15 2.48 -6.15 10.53
CA ASP A 15 3.86 -6.53 10.25
C ASP A 15 3.99 -7.03 8.80
N ILE A 16 4.20 -6.07 7.89
CA ILE A 16 4.38 -6.33 6.46
C ILE A 16 5.77 -5.88 6.01
N HIS A 17 6.29 -6.52 4.97
CA HIS A 17 7.55 -6.13 4.32
C HIS A 17 7.34 -4.93 3.38
N ALA A 18 6.95 -3.82 3.92
CA ALA A 18 6.86 -2.53 3.28
C ALA A 18 6.97 -1.45 4.37
N GLY A 19 8.14 -1.40 5.02
CA GLY A 19 8.39 -0.55 6.19
C GLY A 19 8.05 0.92 5.94
N GLY A 20 8.29 1.41 4.72
CA GLY A 20 7.96 2.75 4.30
C GLY A 20 6.46 3.08 4.27
N LEU A 21 5.58 2.08 4.32
CA LEU A 21 4.11 2.27 4.35
C LEU A 21 3.49 2.05 5.73
N ARG A 22 4.29 1.74 6.75
CA ARG A 22 3.83 1.48 8.13
C ARG A 22 3.77 2.79 8.92
N TYR A 23 2.80 3.65 8.61
CA TYR A 23 2.61 4.95 9.24
C TYR A 23 1.39 4.99 10.16
N HIS A 24 1.43 5.94 11.12
CA HIS A 24 0.31 6.24 12.00
C HIS A 24 -0.75 7.13 11.35
N GLY A 25 -0.43 7.81 10.26
CA GLY A 25 -1.36 8.68 9.57
C GLY A 25 -0.86 9.14 8.21
N ALA A 26 -1.78 9.51 7.34
CA ALA A 26 -1.48 10.05 6.02
C ALA A 26 -1.03 11.51 6.10
N GLY A 27 -0.12 11.92 5.22
CA GLY A 27 0.34 13.29 5.12
C GLY A 27 -0.81 14.30 4.93
N PRO A 28 -0.72 15.52 5.48
CA PRO A 28 -1.83 16.48 5.44
C PRO A 28 -2.33 16.83 4.04
N ILE A 29 -1.42 16.98 3.08
CA ILE A 29 -1.78 17.29 1.68
C ILE A 29 -2.53 16.12 1.06
N VAL A 30 -2.04 14.89 1.24
CA VAL A 30 -2.70 13.66 0.75
C VAL A 30 -4.07 13.50 1.39
N SER A 31 -4.17 13.73 2.70
CA SER A 31 -5.45 13.70 3.44
C SER A 31 -6.45 14.72 2.90
N GLN A 32 -5.98 15.93 2.57
CA GLN A 32 -6.86 16.97 2.01
C GLN A 32 -7.32 16.60 0.60
N LEU A 33 -6.43 16.12 -0.28
CA LEU A 33 -6.80 15.70 -1.63
C LEU A 33 -7.84 14.56 -1.62
N TYR A 34 -7.67 13.60 -0.71
CA TYR A 34 -8.64 12.54 -0.54
C TYR A 34 -10.00 13.06 -0.04
N LYS A 35 -9.99 13.95 0.96
CA LYS A 35 -11.20 14.57 1.51
C LYS A 35 -11.98 15.38 0.45
N ASP A 36 -11.27 16.06 -0.43
CA ASP A 36 -11.84 16.88 -1.49
C ASP A 36 -12.28 16.05 -2.72
N GLY A 37 -12.12 14.72 -2.68
CA GLY A 37 -12.50 13.84 -3.78
C GLY A 37 -11.60 13.92 -5.02
N LEU A 38 -10.40 14.53 -4.89
CA LEU A 38 -9.42 14.66 -5.96
C LEU A 38 -8.48 13.44 -6.03
N MET A 39 -8.58 12.53 -5.08
CA MET A 39 -7.75 11.33 -4.96
C MET A 39 -8.60 10.17 -4.42
N GLU A 40 -8.31 8.98 -4.88
CA GLU A 40 -8.83 7.73 -4.34
C GLU A 40 -7.76 6.98 -3.58
N ALA A 41 -8.16 6.13 -2.64
CA ALA A 41 -7.28 5.25 -1.90
C ALA A 41 -7.67 3.79 -2.12
N GLN A 42 -6.67 2.93 -2.29
CA GLN A 42 -6.85 1.49 -2.43
C GLN A 42 -5.91 0.76 -1.48
N SER A 43 -6.37 -0.35 -0.94
CA SER A 43 -5.54 -1.30 -0.22
C SER A 43 -5.09 -2.42 -1.15
N VAL A 44 -3.86 -2.90 -0.93
CA VAL A 44 -3.32 -4.07 -1.64
C VAL A 44 -2.69 -4.99 -0.61
N ALA A 45 -3.08 -6.26 -0.65
CA ALA A 45 -2.56 -7.26 0.26
C ALA A 45 -1.10 -7.65 -0.08
N GLN A 46 -0.35 -8.09 0.92
CA GLN A 46 1.09 -8.34 0.81
C GLN A 46 1.42 -9.39 -0.27
N LEU A 47 0.67 -10.48 -0.34
CA LEU A 47 0.93 -11.53 -1.33
C LEU A 47 0.69 -11.03 -2.75
N GLU A 48 -0.31 -10.18 -2.96
CA GLU A 48 -0.56 -9.55 -4.26
C GLU A 48 0.57 -8.59 -4.64
N THR A 49 1.08 -7.80 -3.70
CA THR A 49 2.18 -6.86 -3.98
C THR A 49 3.45 -7.60 -4.40
N PHE A 50 3.82 -8.68 -3.70
CA PHE A 50 4.99 -9.48 -4.08
C PHE A 50 4.79 -10.20 -5.42
N SER A 51 3.60 -10.73 -5.70
CA SER A 51 3.26 -11.31 -7.00
C SER A 51 3.42 -10.29 -8.14
N ALA A 52 2.92 -9.06 -7.93
CA ALA A 52 3.06 -7.96 -8.89
C ALA A 52 4.53 -7.54 -9.07
N GLY A 53 5.29 -7.46 -7.99
CA GLY A 53 6.72 -7.15 -8.02
C GLY A 53 7.53 -8.19 -8.78
N MET A 54 7.21 -9.48 -8.62
CA MET A 54 7.85 -10.57 -9.36
C MET A 54 7.51 -10.52 -10.85
N LEU A 55 6.25 -10.26 -11.19
CA LEU A 55 5.86 -10.07 -12.60
C LEU A 55 6.65 -8.91 -13.22
N PHE A 56 6.73 -7.78 -12.51
CA PHE A 56 7.46 -6.61 -12.96
C PHE A 56 8.96 -6.89 -13.12
N ALA A 57 9.58 -7.56 -12.14
CA ALA A 57 10.99 -7.91 -12.22
C ALA A 57 11.31 -8.82 -13.42
N ASN A 58 10.43 -9.76 -13.74
CA ASN A 58 10.57 -10.67 -14.86
C ASN A 58 10.36 -9.98 -16.22
N SER A 59 9.47 -8.98 -16.29
CA SER A 59 9.19 -8.28 -17.53
C SER A 59 10.15 -7.12 -17.81
N GLU A 60 10.54 -6.37 -16.76
CA GLU A 60 11.31 -5.13 -16.89
C GLU A 60 12.79 -5.26 -16.46
N GLY A 61 13.17 -6.38 -15.84
CA GLY A 61 14.53 -6.58 -15.34
C GLY A 61 14.90 -5.73 -14.13
N ILE A 62 13.91 -5.17 -13.42
CA ILE A 62 14.09 -4.30 -12.26
C ILE A 62 13.40 -4.95 -11.06
N ILE A 63 14.14 -5.17 -9.96
CA ILE A 63 13.57 -5.65 -8.70
C ILE A 63 13.02 -4.43 -7.94
N PRO A 64 11.69 -4.29 -7.82
CA PRO A 64 11.10 -3.13 -7.15
C PRO A 64 11.18 -3.26 -5.62
N ALA A 65 11.22 -2.14 -4.92
CA ALA A 65 11.01 -2.13 -3.47
C ALA A 65 9.58 -2.61 -3.14
N PRO A 66 9.36 -3.30 -1.99
CA PRO A 66 8.03 -3.77 -1.58
C PRO A 66 6.98 -2.65 -1.53
N GLU A 67 7.36 -1.44 -1.17
CA GLU A 67 6.50 -0.27 -1.22
C GLU A 67 6.00 0.03 -2.64
N SER A 68 6.91 0.02 -3.61
CA SER A 68 6.59 0.28 -5.02
C SER A 68 5.75 -0.83 -5.64
N CYS A 69 5.83 -2.05 -5.10
CA CYS A 69 4.98 -3.17 -5.54
C CYS A 69 3.49 -2.89 -5.37
N HIS A 70 3.09 -2.03 -4.42
CA HIS A 70 1.71 -1.59 -4.26
C HIS A 70 1.24 -0.78 -5.47
N ALA A 71 2.06 0.16 -5.95
CA ALA A 71 1.75 0.94 -7.14
C ALA A 71 1.73 0.06 -8.40
N ILE A 72 2.65 -0.89 -8.53
CA ILE A 72 2.69 -1.86 -9.64
C ILE A 72 1.43 -2.73 -9.63
N ALA A 73 0.99 -3.24 -8.48
CA ALA A 73 -0.22 -4.05 -8.37
C ALA A 73 -1.46 -3.28 -8.85
N VAL A 74 -1.60 -2.02 -8.43
CA VAL A 74 -2.70 -1.16 -8.88
C VAL A 74 -2.59 -0.85 -10.38
N ALA A 75 -1.39 -0.59 -10.90
CA ALA A 75 -1.18 -0.40 -12.34
C ALA A 75 -1.61 -1.64 -13.16
N ILE A 76 -1.31 -2.85 -12.66
CA ILE A 76 -1.75 -4.10 -13.27
C ILE A 76 -3.28 -4.24 -13.22
N ARG A 77 -3.93 -3.91 -12.09
CA ARG A 77 -5.41 -3.89 -11.96
C ARG A 77 -6.03 -2.95 -13.00
N GLU A 78 -5.52 -1.72 -13.12
CA GLU A 78 -6.01 -0.73 -14.07
C GLU A 78 -5.78 -1.15 -15.53
N ALA A 79 -4.64 -1.78 -15.84
CA ALA A 79 -4.37 -2.31 -17.17
C ALA A 79 -5.33 -3.45 -17.55
N LYS A 80 -5.61 -4.38 -16.63
CA LYS A 80 -6.60 -5.44 -16.83
C LYS A 80 -8.00 -4.87 -17.05
N LYS A 81 -8.40 -3.91 -16.24
CA LYS A 81 -9.68 -3.21 -16.38
C LYS A 81 -9.81 -2.51 -17.73
N ALA A 82 -8.77 -1.79 -18.16
CA ALA A 82 -8.76 -1.13 -19.47
C ALA A 82 -8.91 -2.14 -20.62
N LYS A 83 -8.24 -3.30 -20.52
CA LYS A 83 -8.37 -4.40 -21.48
C LYS A 83 -9.80 -4.96 -21.53
N GLU A 84 -10.41 -5.20 -20.38
CA GLU A 84 -11.80 -5.71 -20.27
C GLU A 84 -12.82 -4.71 -20.84
N GLU A 85 -12.58 -3.42 -20.62
CA GLU A 85 -13.42 -2.33 -21.14
C GLU A 85 -13.15 -2.03 -22.63
N GLY A 86 -12.14 -2.64 -23.24
CA GLY A 86 -11.72 -2.36 -24.63
C GLY A 86 -11.23 -0.93 -24.83
N ARG A 87 -10.70 -0.27 -23.80
CA ARG A 87 -10.24 1.13 -23.83
C ARG A 87 -8.72 1.21 -23.70
N GLU A 88 -8.13 2.02 -24.56
CA GLU A 88 -6.72 2.39 -24.41
C GLU A 88 -6.56 3.36 -23.23
N LYS A 89 -5.56 3.09 -22.36
CA LYS A 89 -5.21 3.94 -21.22
C LYS A 89 -3.69 4.10 -21.14
N THR A 90 -3.24 5.31 -20.80
CA THR A 90 -1.87 5.54 -20.32
C THR A 90 -1.89 5.51 -18.80
N ILE A 91 -1.11 4.60 -18.20
CA ILE A 91 -1.03 4.42 -16.75
C ILE A 91 0.36 4.86 -16.30
N LEU A 92 0.42 5.93 -15.51
CA LEU A 92 1.66 6.39 -14.87
C LEU A 92 1.67 5.96 -13.41
N PHE A 93 2.76 5.37 -12.94
CA PHE A 93 2.97 5.08 -11.53
C PHE A 93 4.39 5.46 -11.09
N ASN A 94 4.58 5.73 -9.81
CA ASN A 94 5.88 6.00 -9.25
C ASN A 94 6.60 4.71 -8.91
N LEU A 95 7.80 4.54 -9.44
CA LEU A 95 8.72 3.46 -9.08
C LEU A 95 9.84 4.06 -8.23
N SER A 96 9.61 4.13 -6.93
CA SER A 96 10.58 4.64 -5.95
C SER A 96 11.28 3.49 -5.22
N GLY A 97 12.47 3.75 -4.68
CA GLY A 97 13.24 2.77 -3.94
C GLY A 97 13.91 1.73 -4.85
N ASN A 98 14.48 0.71 -4.21
CA ASN A 98 15.22 -0.37 -4.86
C ASN A 98 15.07 -1.66 -4.05
N GLY A 99 14.60 -2.73 -4.69
CA GLY A 99 14.35 -4.01 -4.05
C GLY A 99 15.61 -4.83 -3.74
N MET A 100 16.79 -4.41 -4.18
CA MET A 100 18.04 -5.12 -3.89
C MET A 100 18.38 -5.19 -2.40
N ILE A 101 17.91 -4.22 -1.62
CA ILE A 101 18.07 -4.23 -0.15
C ILE A 101 16.97 -5.04 0.56
N ASP A 102 15.93 -5.44 -0.18
CA ASP A 102 14.76 -6.16 0.34
C ASP A 102 14.72 -7.63 -0.11
N LEU A 103 15.85 -8.18 -0.60
CA LEU A 103 15.92 -9.55 -1.11
C LEU A 103 15.47 -10.59 -0.07
N TYR A 104 15.68 -10.32 1.21
CA TYR A 104 15.17 -11.19 2.27
C TYR A 104 13.64 -11.30 2.25
N ALA A 105 12.93 -10.21 1.99
CA ALA A 105 11.47 -10.25 1.87
C ALA A 105 11.01 -11.08 0.67
N TYR A 106 11.70 -10.96 -0.46
CA TYR A 106 11.45 -11.81 -1.63
C TYR A 106 11.76 -13.28 -1.35
N GLU A 107 12.84 -13.58 -0.62
CA GLU A 107 13.14 -14.95 -0.16
C GLU A 107 11.99 -15.53 0.68
N GLN A 108 11.45 -14.74 1.63
CA GLN A 108 10.29 -15.17 2.42
C GLN A 108 9.05 -15.42 1.56
N TYR A 109 8.84 -14.59 0.53
CA TYR A 109 7.76 -14.80 -0.44
C TYR A 109 7.93 -16.13 -1.19
N PHE A 110 9.11 -16.43 -1.75
CA PHE A 110 9.38 -17.70 -2.43
C PHE A 110 9.28 -18.91 -1.50
N ALA A 111 9.63 -18.75 -0.25
CA ALA A 111 9.51 -19.80 0.77
C ALA A 111 8.06 -20.00 1.27
N ASN A 112 7.06 -19.27 0.72
CA ASN A 112 5.65 -19.25 1.16
C ASN A 112 5.48 -18.94 2.66
N LYS A 113 6.33 -18.08 3.20
CA LYS A 113 6.30 -17.67 4.61
C LYS A 113 5.58 -16.33 4.82
N LEU A 114 5.27 -15.59 3.76
CA LEU A 114 4.47 -14.37 3.86
C LEU A 114 3.00 -14.71 3.99
N VAL A 115 2.30 -13.91 4.76
CA VAL A 115 0.84 -13.99 4.95
C VAL A 115 0.23 -12.62 4.78
N ASP A 116 -1.01 -12.57 4.35
CA ASP A 116 -1.76 -11.32 4.31
C ASP A 116 -2.23 -10.95 5.72
N HIS A 117 -2.09 -9.69 6.07
CA HIS A 117 -2.52 -9.12 7.32
C HIS A 117 -3.57 -8.04 7.04
N GLU A 118 -4.81 -8.34 7.33
CA GLU A 118 -5.89 -7.37 7.27
C GLU A 118 -6.16 -6.80 8.68
N VAL A 119 -6.25 -5.48 8.76
CA VAL A 119 -6.69 -4.81 9.99
C VAL A 119 -8.20 -4.96 10.08
N SER A 120 -8.68 -5.58 11.15
CA SER A 120 -10.11 -5.80 11.34
C SER A 120 -10.86 -4.50 11.65
N ASP A 121 -12.14 -4.43 11.26
CA ASP A 121 -13.01 -3.30 11.61
C ASP A 121 -13.06 -3.02 13.13
N ALA A 122 -12.94 -4.07 13.94
CA ALA A 122 -12.91 -3.95 15.40
C ALA A 122 -11.63 -3.25 15.91
N GLU A 123 -10.49 -3.47 15.25
CA GLU A 123 -9.23 -2.78 15.56
C GLU A 123 -9.28 -1.32 15.12
N ILE A 124 -9.82 -1.07 13.94
CA ILE A 124 -10.03 0.30 13.43
C ILE A 124 -10.93 1.08 14.38
N ARG A 125 -12.08 0.53 14.77
CA ARG A 125 -13.02 1.17 15.71
C ARG A 125 -12.36 1.46 17.05
N ARG A 126 -11.62 0.52 17.64
CA ARG A 126 -10.89 0.72 18.90
C ARG A 126 -9.88 1.85 18.80
N ALA A 127 -9.15 1.96 17.68
CA ALA A 127 -8.19 3.02 17.45
C ALA A 127 -8.87 4.39 17.34
N VAL A 128 -9.97 4.50 16.61
CA VAL A 128 -10.77 5.72 16.47
C VAL A 128 -11.38 6.14 17.81
N ASP A 129 -11.98 5.22 18.57
CA ASP A 129 -12.54 5.49 19.89
C ASP A 129 -11.49 6.00 20.89
N ALA A 130 -10.24 5.52 20.74
CA ALA A 130 -9.14 6.00 21.58
C ALA A 130 -8.74 7.44 21.22
N LEU A 131 -8.76 7.80 19.94
CA LEU A 131 -8.49 9.17 19.47
C LEU A 131 -9.56 10.15 19.94
N ASP A 132 -10.83 9.79 19.87
CA ASP A 132 -11.94 10.65 20.29
C ASP A 132 -11.88 11.03 21.77
N LYS A 133 -11.25 10.19 22.60
CA LYS A 133 -11.00 10.49 24.03
C LYS A 133 -9.88 11.50 24.25
N ILE A 134 -8.96 11.64 23.30
CA ILE A 134 -7.81 12.55 23.40
C ILE A 134 -8.16 13.94 22.84
N ILE A 135 -9.03 13.97 21.84
CA ILE A 135 -9.38 15.22 21.13
C ILE A 135 -10.46 16.03 21.88
N LYS A 136 -11.15 15.42 22.85
CA LYS A 136 -12.08 16.10 23.76
C LYS A 136 -11.36 16.78 24.89
#